data_9e0a65b459ce2be6a1b83e0cd0215813
#
_entry.id   9e0a65b459ce2be6a1b83e0cd0215813
#
_cell.length_a   1.000
_cell.length_b   1.000
_cell.length_c   1.000
_cell.angle_alpha   90.00
_cell.angle_beta   90.00
_cell.angle_gamma   90.00
#
_symmetry.space_group_name_H-M   'P 1'
#
loop_
_entity.id
_entity.type
_entity.pdbx_description
1 polymer ?
#
loop_
_entity_poly.entity_id
_entity_poly.type
_entity_poly.pdbx_seq_one_letter_code
_entity_poly.pdbx_strand_id
1 'polypeptide(L)' 'MNTLYVGIDVSSKSNVVYLMLPNGEKHSNFSVANSQDGSTQLVKRIYSALTSHSLDTVLIGLESTSV' A
#
# COMPACT_ATOMS: atom_id res chain seq x y z
N MET A 1 13.40 -0.94 13.55
CA MET A 1 12.23 -0.12 13.27
C MET A 1 11.16 -0.93 12.58
N ASN A 2 9.94 -0.76 13.02
CA ASN A 2 8.81 -1.57 12.52
C ASN A 2 7.99 -0.77 11.54
N THR A 3 8.56 -0.55 10.36
CA THR A 3 7.93 0.27 9.32
C THR A 3 7.38 -0.60 8.20
N LEU A 4 6.12 -0.36 7.86
CA LEU A 4 5.52 -0.93 6.65
C LEU A 4 5.78 0.02 5.49
N TYR A 5 6.34 -0.50 4.41
CA TYR A 5 6.59 0.28 3.21
C TYR A 5 5.47 0.05 2.21
N VAL A 6 4.86 1.13 1.76
CA VAL A 6 3.75 1.07 0.81
C VAL A 6 4.14 1.82 -0.45
N GLY A 7 4.20 1.10 -1.56
CA GLY A 7 4.43 1.71 -2.87
C GLY A 7 3.13 1.72 -3.65
N ILE A 8 2.78 2.86 -4.21
CA ILE A 8 1.54 2.98 -4.98
C ILE A 8 1.86 3.52 -6.36
N ASP A 9 1.52 2.75 -7.37
CA ASP A 9 1.66 3.15 -8.77
C ASP A 9 0.29 3.66 -9.22
N VAL A 10 0.19 4.96 -9.41
CA VAL A 10 -1.08 5.65 -9.69
C VAL A 10 -1.32 5.72 -11.18
N SER A 11 -2.49 5.29 -11.63
CA SER A 11 -2.92 5.46 -13.00
C SER A 11 -4.32 6.06 -13.04
N SER A 12 -4.82 6.34 -14.23
CA SER A 12 -6.10 7.03 -14.37
C SER A 12 -7.30 6.23 -13.88
N LYS A 13 -7.21 4.90 -13.93
CA LYS A 13 -8.35 4.05 -13.61
C LYS A 13 -8.16 3.25 -12.33
N SER A 14 -6.93 2.91 -12.00
CA SER A 14 -6.65 2.06 -10.85
C SER A 14 -5.29 2.39 -10.28
N ASN A 15 -5.07 1.97 -9.05
CA ASN A 15 -3.79 2.11 -8.38
C ASN A 15 -3.28 0.73 -8.02
N VAL A 16 -2.03 0.45 -8.36
CA VAL A 16 -1.39 -0.81 -7.97
C VAL A 16 -0.61 -0.54 -6.68
N VAL A 17 -0.88 -1.34 -5.66
CA VAL A 17 -0.32 -1.14 -4.33
C VAL A 17 0.59 -2.29 -3.99
N TYR A 18 1.78 -1.96 -3.50
CA TYR A 18 2.77 -2.94 -3.03
C TYR A 18 3.02 -2.71 -1.56
N LEU A 19 2.87 -3.75 -0.76
CA LEU A 19 3.20 -3.70 0.66
C LEU A 19 4.47 -4.50 0.90
N MET A 20 5.42 -3.89 1.59
CA MET A 20 6.71 -4.51 1.89
C MET A 20 6.99 -4.44 3.38
N LEU A 21 7.44 -5.55 3.94
CA LEU A 21 7.79 -5.64 5.37
C LEU A 21 9.15 -5.02 5.64
N PRO A 22 9.45 -4.69 6.90
CA PRO A 22 10.71 -4.03 7.25
C PRO A 22 11.96 -4.83 6.87
N ASN A 23 11.84 -6.17 6.79
CA ASN A 23 12.97 -7.01 6.41
C ASN A 23 13.18 -7.11 4.89
N GLY A 24 12.38 -6.37 4.12
CA GLY A 24 12.48 -6.39 2.66
C GLY A 24 11.59 -7.42 1.99
N GLU A 25 10.91 -8.25 2.76
CA GLU A 25 10.01 -9.25 2.18
C GLU A 25 8.74 -8.59 1.65
N LYS A 26 8.30 -9.05 0.48
CA LYS A 26 7.06 -8.61 -0.10
C LYS A 26 5.90 -9.21 0.69
N HIS A 27 5.04 -8.36 1.26
CA HIS A 27 3.86 -8.81 1.97
C HIS A 27 2.76 -9.17 0.97
N SER A 28 2.42 -8.23 0.10
CA SER A 28 1.38 -8.47 -0.89
C SER A 28 1.39 -7.35 -1.93
N ASN A 29 0.73 -7.61 -3.05
CA ASN A 29 0.42 -6.56 -4.01
C ASN A 29 -1.02 -6.74 -4.46
N PHE A 30 -1.67 -5.63 -4.75
CA PHE A 30 -3.06 -5.65 -5.16
C PHE A 30 -3.40 -4.37 -5.90
N SER A 31 -4.55 -4.39 -6.57
CA SER A 31 -5.04 -3.25 -7.32
C SER A 31 -6.30 -2.74 -6.67
N VAL A 32 -6.44 -1.43 -6.56
CA VAL A 32 -7.67 -0.81 -6.08
C VAL A 32 -8.16 0.21 -7.11
N ALA A 33 -9.47 0.38 -7.19
CA ALA A 33 -10.03 1.38 -8.08
C ALA A 33 -9.62 2.78 -7.64
N ASN A 34 -9.44 3.66 -8.61
CA ASN A 34 -9.13 5.07 -8.31
C ASN A 34 -10.41 5.80 -7.96
N SER A 35 -10.95 5.48 -6.79
CA SER A 35 -12.24 5.96 -6.30
C SER A 35 -12.20 6.00 -4.78
N GLN A 36 -13.25 6.55 -4.18
CA GLN A 36 -13.36 6.60 -2.73
C GLN A 36 -13.42 5.20 -2.12
N ASP A 37 -14.14 4.29 -2.76
CA ASP A 37 -14.20 2.90 -2.29
C ASP A 37 -12.84 2.23 -2.35
N GLY A 38 -12.07 2.49 -3.41
CA GLY A 38 -10.72 1.96 -3.54
C GLY A 38 -9.80 2.49 -2.45
N SER A 39 -9.92 3.78 -2.13
CA SER A 39 -9.13 4.38 -1.05
C SER A 39 -9.47 3.76 0.30
N THR A 40 -10.75 3.49 0.55
CA THR A 40 -11.16 2.84 1.78
C THR A 40 -10.59 1.44 1.90
N GLN A 41 -10.59 0.68 0.82
CA GLN A 41 -10.01 -0.65 0.79
C GLN A 41 -8.50 -0.60 1.04
N LEU A 42 -7.82 0.38 0.46
CA LEU A 42 -6.39 0.56 0.65
C LEU A 42 -6.06 0.80 2.12
N VAL A 43 -6.78 1.71 2.77
CA VAL A 43 -6.57 2.02 4.18
C VAL A 43 -6.80 0.78 5.05
N LYS A 44 -7.84 0.02 4.77
CA LYS A 44 -8.13 -1.21 5.53
C LYS A 44 -7.01 -2.23 5.38
N ARG A 45 -6.46 -2.38 4.18
CA ARG A 45 -5.35 -3.30 3.92
C ARG A 45 -4.11 -2.89 4.67
N ILE A 46 -3.81 -1.58 4.69
CA ILE A 46 -2.66 -1.07 5.42
C ILE A 46 -2.82 -1.34 6.91
N TYR A 47 -3.97 -1.06 7.48
CA TYR A 47 -4.24 -1.33 8.88
C TYR A 47 -4.12 -2.81 9.22
N SER A 48 -4.63 -3.66 8.35
CA SER A 48 -4.54 -5.11 8.54
C SER A 48 -3.08 -5.56 8.59
N ALA A 49 -2.25 -5.05 7.69
CA ALA A 49 -0.84 -5.41 7.65
C ALA A 49 -0.11 -4.90 8.90
N LEU A 50 -0.41 -3.67 9.31
CA LEU A 50 0.20 -3.10 10.51
C LEU A 50 -0.13 -3.94 11.74
N THR A 51 -1.39 -4.34 11.88
CA THR A 51 -1.83 -5.14 13.03
C THR A 51 -1.25 -6.55 12.99
N SER A 52 -1.30 -7.19 11.83
CA SER A 52 -0.86 -8.58 11.70
C SER A 52 0.63 -8.76 11.99
N HIS A 53 1.44 -7.74 11.71
CA HIS A 53 2.89 -7.83 11.87
C HIS A 53 3.41 -6.93 12.99
N SER A 54 2.52 -6.40 13.81
CA SER A 54 2.87 -5.54 14.94
C SER A 54 3.76 -4.37 14.51
N LEU A 55 3.42 -3.75 13.38
CA LEU A 55 4.15 -2.61 12.86
C LEU A 55 3.53 -1.32 13.39
N ASP A 56 4.36 -0.32 13.62
CA ASP A 56 3.91 0.93 14.25
C ASP A 56 4.06 2.16 13.36
N THR A 57 4.70 2.01 12.20
CA THR A 57 4.95 3.13 11.31
C THR A 57 4.66 2.70 9.87
N VAL A 58 4.20 3.64 9.06
CA VAL A 58 3.99 3.40 7.64
C VAL A 58 4.66 4.49 6.84
N LEU A 59 5.35 4.09 5.77
CA LEU A 59 5.97 5.01 4.82
C LEU A 59 5.36 4.75 3.45
N ILE A 60 4.76 5.78 2.87
CA ILE A 60 4.06 5.64 1.59
C ILE A 60 4.79 6.42 0.51
N GLY A 61 5.12 5.73 -0.58
CA GLY A 61 5.68 6.34 -1.77
C GLY A 61 4.68 6.26 -2.91
N LEU A 62 4.54 7.35 -3.63
CA LEU A 62 3.64 7.44 -4.77
C LEU A 62 4.44 7.64 -6.05
N GLU A 63 4.09 6.90 -7.08
CA GLU A 63 4.62 7.11 -8.42
C GLU A 63 3.46 7.26 -9.39
N SER A 64 3.58 8.21 -10.28
CA SER A 64 2.58 8.45 -11.31
C SER A 64 3.12 7.96 -12.64
N THR A 65 2.41 7.03 -13.25
CA THR A 65 2.74 6.59 -14.60
C THR A 65 2.17 7.62 -15.55
N SER A 66 3.02 8.45 -16.11
CA SER A 66 2.56 9.38 -17.11
C SER A 66 2.49 8.68 -18.46
N VAL A 67 1.37 8.74 -19.07
CA VAL A 67 1.15 8.14 -20.36
C VAL A 67 0.89 9.23 -21.37
#